data_3e7380f06775d9d716cdd8532e6b63d6
#
_entry.id   3e7380f06775d9d716cdd8532e6b63d6
#
_cell.length_a   1.000
_cell.length_b   1.000
_cell.length_c   1.000
_cell.angle_alpha   90.00
_cell.angle_beta   90.00
_cell.angle_gamma   90.00
#
_symmetry.space_group_name_H-M   'P 1'
#
loop_
_entity.id
_entity.type
_entity.pdbx_description
1 polymer ?
#
loop_
_entity_poly.entity_id
_entity_poly.type
_entity_poly.pdbx_seq_one_letter_code
_entity_poly.pdbx_strand_id
1 'polypeptide(L)'
;MLVSIITVAFNSEQTISKTIESVLNQTYSDIEYIIIDGASKDKTADVARSYIPAFESHEGRNLTVISEPDKGMYDALNKGTKMAHGEIVGQINADDWYEPDAVEKMVAFYKKENYDVAWGNLKVHKPSGDMIKHAKVGKIWTTSGWCHPAMFSKRTILLEFPYALENMYDDFEFATRVYLAKKKICTLDEVISNFNFGGMSTKKNLKETMKRVEMSYGIYKKHGMSRLYWFHRFAMEMAKFVLS
;
A
#
# COMPACT_ATOMS: atom_id res chain seq x y z
N MET A 1 17.07 -9.85 -9.56
CA MET A 1 16.64 -8.43 -9.51
C MET A 1 16.16 -8.15 -8.10
N LEU A 2 16.81 -7.27 -7.40
CA LEU A 2 16.43 -6.95 -6.03
C LEU A 2 15.05 -6.26 -5.99
N VAL A 3 14.18 -6.72 -5.08
CA VAL A 3 12.89 -6.12 -4.76
C VAL A 3 12.93 -5.64 -3.32
N SER A 4 12.59 -4.38 -3.08
CA SER A 4 12.41 -3.89 -1.71
C SER A 4 10.94 -4.00 -1.30
N ILE A 5 10.68 -4.53 -0.12
CA ILE A 5 9.36 -4.48 0.51
C ILE A 5 9.45 -3.51 1.69
N ILE A 6 8.47 -2.62 1.81
CA ILE A 6 8.39 -1.66 2.92
C ILE A 6 7.11 -1.93 3.70
N THR A 7 7.26 -2.17 5.01
CA THR A 7 6.14 -2.20 5.95
C THR A 7 6.24 -1.02 6.90
N VAL A 8 5.11 -0.34 7.09
CA VAL A 8 4.97 0.70 8.12
C VAL A 8 4.12 0.17 9.26
N ALA A 9 4.56 0.44 10.49
CA ALA A 9 3.94 -0.09 11.69
C ALA A 9 3.79 0.99 12.78
N PHE A 10 2.67 0.96 13.50
CA PHE A 10 2.46 1.74 14.71
C PHE A 10 1.48 1.03 15.64
N ASN A 11 1.94 0.60 16.81
CA ASN A 11 1.16 -0.18 17.79
C ASN A 11 0.47 -1.39 17.15
N SER A 12 1.25 -2.24 16.49
CA SER A 12 0.80 -3.37 15.67
C SER A 12 1.32 -4.72 16.18
N GLU A 13 1.66 -4.87 17.46
CA GLU A 13 2.24 -6.10 18.04
C GLU A 13 1.39 -7.34 17.79
N GLN A 14 0.07 -7.19 17.63
CA GLN A 14 -0.86 -8.29 17.43
C GLN A 14 -0.93 -8.78 15.97
N THR A 15 -0.49 -7.96 15.00
CA THR A 15 -0.71 -8.22 13.57
C THR A 15 0.58 -8.34 12.78
N ILE A 16 1.64 -7.63 13.17
CA ILE A 16 2.86 -7.47 12.39
C ILE A 16 3.56 -8.80 12.07
N SER A 17 3.48 -9.82 12.95
CA SER A 17 4.07 -11.13 12.70
C SER A 17 3.56 -11.76 11.41
N LYS A 18 2.23 -11.70 11.17
CA LYS A 18 1.62 -12.24 9.95
C LYS A 18 2.12 -11.54 8.70
N THR A 19 2.27 -10.22 8.76
CA THR A 19 2.83 -9.42 7.65
C THR A 19 4.27 -9.85 7.37
N ILE A 20 5.11 -9.94 8.41
CA ILE A 20 6.53 -10.34 8.29
C ILE A 20 6.65 -11.75 7.72
N GLU A 21 5.88 -12.70 8.23
CA GLU A 21 5.87 -14.08 7.74
C GLU A 21 5.46 -14.19 6.29
N SER A 22 4.52 -13.35 5.83
CA SER A 22 4.12 -13.31 4.42
C SER A 22 5.23 -12.84 3.49
N VAL A 23 6.14 -12.00 3.96
CA VAL A 23 7.34 -11.57 3.22
C VAL A 23 8.45 -12.60 3.33
N LEU A 24 8.67 -13.15 4.52
CA LEU A 24 9.68 -14.20 4.76
C LEU A 24 9.41 -15.46 3.91
N ASN A 25 8.15 -15.81 3.70
CA ASN A 25 7.75 -17.03 2.99
C ASN A 25 7.44 -16.79 1.49
N GLN A 26 7.87 -15.67 0.92
CA GLN A 26 7.71 -15.45 -0.52
C GLN A 26 8.51 -16.47 -1.34
N THR A 27 7.96 -16.91 -2.49
CA THR A 27 8.68 -17.80 -3.43
C THR A 27 9.87 -17.10 -4.11
N TYR A 28 9.82 -15.78 -4.26
CA TYR A 28 10.91 -14.98 -4.79
C TYR A 28 12.00 -14.78 -3.74
N SER A 29 13.28 -15.00 -4.08
CA SER A 29 14.38 -15.04 -3.12
C SER A 29 15.04 -13.67 -2.85
N ASP A 30 15.19 -12.81 -3.87
CA ASP A 30 16.04 -11.61 -3.83
C ASP A 30 15.23 -10.41 -3.27
N ILE A 31 15.03 -10.40 -1.95
CA ILE A 31 14.18 -9.45 -1.23
C ILE A 31 14.95 -8.69 -0.16
N GLU A 32 14.95 -7.36 -0.25
CA GLU A 32 15.27 -6.43 0.83
C GLU A 32 13.97 -6.06 1.56
N TYR A 33 13.88 -6.34 2.85
CA TYR A 33 12.71 -6.01 3.65
C TYR A 33 13.05 -4.89 4.65
N ILE A 34 12.24 -3.83 4.64
CA ILE A 34 12.42 -2.64 5.46
C ILE A 34 11.15 -2.41 6.28
N ILE A 35 11.26 -2.40 7.60
CA ILE A 35 10.15 -2.07 8.51
C ILE A 35 10.45 -0.72 9.15
N ILE A 36 9.52 0.23 8.98
CA ILE A 36 9.55 1.53 9.63
C ILE A 36 8.46 1.57 10.68
N ASP A 37 8.86 1.53 11.93
CA ASP A 37 8.00 1.64 13.11
C ASP A 37 7.97 3.09 13.59
N GLY A 38 6.78 3.67 13.73
CA GLY A 38 6.52 5.05 14.15
C GLY A 38 6.74 5.31 15.64
N ALA A 39 7.75 4.72 16.27
CA ALA A 39 8.00 4.72 17.72
C ALA A 39 6.83 4.16 18.52
N SER A 40 6.41 2.95 18.19
CA SER A 40 5.36 2.22 18.90
C SER A 40 5.61 2.14 20.40
N LYS A 41 4.51 2.09 21.17
CA LYS A 41 4.55 1.99 22.65
C LYS A 41 4.38 0.56 23.14
N ASP A 42 3.99 -0.34 22.25
CA ASP A 42 3.85 -1.78 22.48
C ASP A 42 5.10 -2.53 22.01
N LYS A 43 5.02 -3.85 21.86
CA LYS A 43 6.15 -4.70 21.45
C LYS A 43 6.36 -4.77 19.92
N THR A 44 5.72 -3.90 19.13
CA THR A 44 5.79 -3.94 17.65
C THR A 44 7.24 -4.03 17.15
N ALA A 45 8.11 -3.12 17.59
CA ALA A 45 9.50 -3.08 17.14
C ALA A 45 10.31 -4.31 17.61
N ASP A 46 10.05 -4.80 18.82
CA ASP A 46 10.74 -5.99 19.35
C ASP A 46 10.33 -7.25 18.59
N VAL A 47 9.03 -7.40 18.32
CA VAL A 47 8.51 -8.49 17.47
C VAL A 47 9.17 -8.43 16.09
N ALA A 48 9.20 -7.26 15.44
CA ALA A 48 9.85 -7.13 14.14
C ALA A 48 11.32 -7.52 14.14
N ARG A 49 12.10 -7.06 15.14
CA ARG A 49 13.53 -7.39 15.27
C ARG A 49 13.78 -8.87 15.52
N SER A 50 12.86 -9.58 16.17
CA SER A 50 13.02 -11.02 16.45
C SER A 50 13.07 -11.89 15.18
N TYR A 51 12.60 -11.37 14.02
CA TYR A 51 12.66 -12.06 12.73
C TYR A 51 13.96 -11.83 11.95
N ILE A 52 14.86 -10.93 12.38
CA ILE A 52 16.13 -10.65 11.68
C ILE A 52 16.93 -11.94 11.42
N PRO A 53 17.18 -12.82 12.41
CA PRO A 53 17.94 -14.05 12.17
C PRO A 53 17.28 -14.99 11.14
N ALA A 54 15.93 -15.01 11.09
CA ALA A 54 15.21 -15.81 10.10
C ALA A 54 15.44 -15.31 8.67
N PHE A 55 15.44 -13.98 8.45
CA PHE A 55 15.77 -13.40 7.14
C PHE A 55 17.23 -13.66 6.76
N GLU A 56 18.18 -13.46 7.67
CA GLU A 56 19.60 -13.69 7.45
C GLU A 56 19.96 -15.16 7.14
N SER A 57 19.12 -16.10 7.58
CA SER A 57 19.29 -17.53 7.26
C SER A 57 18.90 -17.89 5.82
N HIS A 58 18.27 -16.98 5.09
CA HIS A 58 17.87 -17.15 3.70
C HIS A 58 18.77 -16.34 2.78
N GLU A 59 19.46 -16.99 1.86
CA GLU A 59 20.29 -16.32 0.84
C GLU A 59 19.44 -15.33 0.01
N GLY A 60 19.97 -14.13 -0.20
CA GLY A 60 19.30 -13.08 -0.96
C GLY A 60 18.25 -12.29 -0.19
N ARG A 61 18.12 -12.50 1.15
CA ARG A 61 17.16 -11.77 2.00
C ARG A 61 17.84 -11.04 3.13
N ASN A 62 17.33 -9.86 3.41
CA ASN A 62 17.69 -9.11 4.62
C ASN A 62 16.45 -8.43 5.22
N LEU A 63 16.51 -8.13 6.50
CA LEU A 63 15.49 -7.37 7.22
C LEU A 63 16.15 -6.21 7.98
N THR A 64 15.72 -5.00 7.69
CA THR A 64 16.08 -3.80 8.44
C THR A 64 14.88 -3.27 9.20
N VAL A 65 15.02 -3.01 10.50
CA VAL A 65 13.96 -2.46 11.36
C VAL A 65 14.42 -1.13 11.96
N ILE A 66 13.72 -0.06 11.60
CA ILE A 66 13.91 1.28 12.15
C ILE A 66 12.70 1.63 12.99
N SER A 67 12.93 2.05 14.24
CA SER A 67 11.88 2.55 15.14
C SER A 67 12.21 3.97 15.55
N GLU A 68 11.46 4.92 15.04
CA GLU A 68 11.64 6.35 15.31
C GLU A 68 10.32 7.11 15.09
N PRO A 69 10.12 8.28 15.72
CA PRO A 69 8.92 9.09 15.49
C PRO A 69 8.76 9.48 14.03
N ASP A 70 7.53 9.44 13.54
CA ASP A 70 7.14 9.89 12.21
C ASP A 70 5.92 10.84 12.26
N LYS A 71 5.57 11.39 11.09
CA LYS A 71 4.38 12.24 10.89
C LYS A 71 3.20 11.45 10.33
N GLY A 72 3.17 10.13 10.57
CA GLY A 72 2.16 9.20 10.09
C GLY A 72 2.68 8.27 8.99
N MET A 73 1.82 7.34 8.58
CA MET A 73 2.09 6.24 7.66
C MET A 73 2.87 6.66 6.41
N TYR A 74 2.49 7.75 5.76
CA TYR A 74 3.13 8.19 4.51
C TYR A 74 4.52 8.78 4.71
N ASP A 75 4.81 9.37 5.87
CA ASP A 75 6.17 9.78 6.22
C ASP A 75 7.07 8.56 6.42
N ALA A 76 6.56 7.53 7.10
CA ALA A 76 7.25 6.26 7.27
C ALA A 76 7.52 5.58 5.90
N LEU A 77 6.54 5.56 4.97
CA LEU A 77 6.73 5.05 3.61
C LEU A 77 7.78 5.84 2.82
N ASN A 78 7.79 7.17 2.94
CA ASN A 78 8.82 8.02 2.33
C ASN A 78 10.21 7.73 2.89
N LYS A 79 10.34 7.51 4.21
CA LYS A 79 11.61 7.11 4.84
C LYS A 79 12.07 5.75 4.30
N GLY A 80 11.21 4.74 4.32
CA GLY A 80 11.52 3.42 3.79
C GLY A 80 11.92 3.45 2.31
N THR A 81 11.25 4.26 1.49
CA THR A 81 11.59 4.42 0.06
C THR A 81 13.00 5.00 -0.16
N LYS A 82 13.44 5.94 0.68
CA LYS A 82 14.80 6.48 0.61
C LYS A 82 15.86 5.44 0.95
N MET A 83 15.55 4.52 1.85
CA MET A 83 16.45 3.44 2.28
C MET A 83 16.46 2.26 1.30
N ALA A 84 15.39 2.05 0.56
CA ALA A 84 15.24 0.94 -0.38
C ALA A 84 16.31 0.98 -1.49
N HIS A 85 16.78 -0.19 -1.93
CA HIS A 85 17.76 -0.34 -3.02
C HIS A 85 17.21 -1.15 -4.20
N GLY A 86 16.08 -1.83 -4.01
CA GLY A 86 15.42 -2.63 -5.05
C GLY A 86 14.99 -1.79 -6.26
N GLU A 87 15.00 -2.41 -7.43
CA GLU A 87 14.54 -1.80 -8.67
C GLU A 87 13.04 -1.47 -8.62
N ILE A 88 12.25 -2.39 -8.04
CA ILE A 88 10.85 -2.16 -7.70
C ILE A 88 10.64 -2.28 -6.20
N VAL A 89 9.63 -1.56 -5.72
CA VAL A 89 9.26 -1.48 -4.30
C VAL A 89 7.81 -1.88 -4.15
N GLY A 90 7.55 -2.86 -3.28
CA GLY A 90 6.22 -3.18 -2.77
C GLY A 90 6.00 -2.50 -1.41
N GLN A 91 4.76 -2.11 -1.13
CA GLN A 91 4.38 -1.46 0.13
C GLN A 91 3.20 -2.17 0.76
N ILE A 92 3.33 -2.54 2.04
CA ILE A 92 2.29 -3.28 2.76
C ILE A 92 2.24 -2.82 4.22
N ASN A 93 1.02 -2.64 4.77
CA ASN A 93 0.84 -2.24 6.15
C ASN A 93 1.01 -3.43 7.12
N ALA A 94 1.24 -3.14 8.40
CA ALA A 94 1.51 -4.15 9.43
C ALA A 94 0.29 -5.00 9.86
N ASP A 95 -0.87 -4.84 9.24
CA ASP A 95 -2.10 -5.61 9.44
C ASP A 95 -2.58 -6.33 8.16
N ASP A 96 -1.85 -6.15 7.04
CA ASP A 96 -2.08 -6.78 5.75
C ASP A 96 -0.99 -7.84 5.46
N TRP A 97 -1.19 -8.73 4.48
CA TRP A 97 -0.20 -9.74 4.10
C TRP A 97 -0.25 -10.08 2.62
N TYR A 98 0.89 -10.47 2.06
CA TYR A 98 1.02 -10.90 0.66
C TYR A 98 0.56 -12.34 0.46
N GLU A 99 0.11 -12.68 -0.76
CA GLU A 99 0.04 -14.06 -1.24
C GLU A 99 1.47 -14.63 -1.36
N PRO A 100 1.66 -15.97 -1.22
CA PRO A 100 3.01 -16.56 -1.19
C PRO A 100 3.86 -16.31 -2.44
N ASP A 101 3.24 -16.10 -3.59
CA ASP A 101 3.87 -15.87 -4.90
C ASP A 101 3.72 -14.42 -5.41
N ALA A 102 3.31 -13.50 -4.54
CA ALA A 102 3.01 -12.12 -4.89
C ALA A 102 4.20 -11.38 -5.51
N VAL A 103 5.38 -11.48 -4.88
CA VAL A 103 6.59 -10.81 -5.38
C VAL A 103 7.02 -11.41 -6.71
N GLU A 104 7.00 -12.73 -6.85
CA GLU A 104 7.35 -13.42 -8.10
C GLU A 104 6.44 -12.99 -9.26
N LYS A 105 5.12 -12.95 -9.03
CA LYS A 105 4.13 -12.46 -10.00
C LYS A 105 4.40 -11.03 -10.43
N MET A 106 4.65 -10.14 -9.47
CA MET A 106 4.90 -8.72 -9.76
C MET A 106 6.24 -8.51 -10.47
N VAL A 107 7.27 -9.30 -10.17
CA VAL A 107 8.55 -9.31 -10.90
C VAL A 107 8.37 -9.81 -12.34
N ALA A 108 7.66 -10.92 -12.54
CA ALA A 108 7.36 -11.44 -13.87
C ALA A 108 6.56 -10.41 -14.69
N PHE A 109 5.58 -9.77 -14.07
CA PHE A 109 4.78 -8.71 -14.68
C PHE A 109 5.62 -7.48 -15.02
N TYR A 110 6.56 -7.10 -14.14
CA TYR A 110 7.50 -6.01 -14.40
C TYR A 110 8.40 -6.30 -15.62
N LYS A 111 8.98 -7.50 -15.68
CA LYS A 111 9.81 -7.92 -16.80
C LYS A 111 9.06 -7.90 -18.15
N LYS A 112 7.77 -8.20 -18.13
CA LYS A 112 6.91 -8.19 -19.32
C LYS A 112 6.50 -6.77 -19.71
N GLU A 113 6.00 -5.99 -18.76
CA GLU A 113 5.35 -4.71 -19.03
C GLU A 113 6.28 -3.50 -18.85
N ASN A 114 7.36 -3.61 -18.07
CA ASN A 114 8.21 -2.47 -17.68
C ASN A 114 7.37 -1.29 -17.16
N TYR A 115 6.43 -1.59 -16.24
CA TYR A 115 5.54 -0.58 -15.66
C TYR A 115 6.31 0.40 -14.77
N ASP A 116 5.79 1.60 -14.61
CA ASP A 116 6.25 2.58 -13.61
C ASP A 116 5.57 2.34 -12.27
N VAL A 117 4.25 2.09 -12.30
CA VAL A 117 3.44 1.66 -11.15
C VAL A 117 2.49 0.56 -11.61
N ALA A 118 2.34 -0.48 -10.81
CA ALA A 118 1.33 -1.50 -11.04
C ALA A 118 0.71 -1.96 -9.73
N TRP A 119 -0.51 -2.48 -9.80
CA TRP A 119 -1.15 -3.17 -8.68
C TRP A 119 -1.96 -4.36 -9.15
N GLY A 120 -2.09 -5.35 -8.26
CA GLY A 120 -2.95 -6.51 -8.48
C GLY A 120 -4.26 -6.41 -7.70
N ASN A 121 -5.02 -7.51 -7.75
CA ASN A 121 -6.24 -7.67 -6.98
C ASN A 121 -5.93 -7.74 -5.48
N LEU A 122 -6.91 -7.33 -4.69
CA LEU A 122 -6.85 -7.35 -3.24
C LEU A 122 -7.95 -8.28 -2.70
N LYS A 123 -7.57 -9.27 -1.91
CA LYS A 123 -8.52 -10.07 -1.15
C LYS A 123 -8.86 -9.36 0.15
N VAL A 124 -10.10 -8.97 0.32
CA VAL A 124 -10.59 -8.22 1.48
C VAL A 124 -11.30 -9.18 2.42
N HIS A 125 -10.78 -9.31 3.65
CA HIS A 125 -11.36 -10.14 4.71
C HIS A 125 -12.32 -9.31 5.54
N LYS A 126 -13.62 -9.63 5.48
CA LYS A 126 -14.68 -8.97 6.24
C LYS A 126 -15.35 -9.95 7.20
N PRO A 127 -15.95 -9.48 8.29
CA PRO A 127 -16.77 -10.32 9.15
C PRO A 127 -17.92 -11.04 8.41
N SER A 128 -18.42 -10.45 7.31
CA SER A 128 -19.48 -11.02 6.46
C SER A 128 -18.99 -12.02 5.40
N GLY A 129 -17.67 -12.25 5.32
CA GLY A 129 -17.01 -13.12 4.35
C GLY A 129 -16.04 -12.37 3.43
N ASP A 130 -15.16 -13.13 2.80
CA ASP A 130 -14.12 -12.60 1.92
C ASP A 130 -14.69 -12.10 0.59
N MET A 131 -14.05 -11.08 0.04
CA MET A 131 -14.34 -10.58 -1.31
C MET A 131 -13.06 -10.21 -2.04
N ILE A 132 -13.07 -10.33 -3.37
CA ILE A 132 -11.97 -9.83 -4.21
C ILE A 132 -12.33 -8.44 -4.71
N LYS A 133 -11.45 -7.47 -4.44
CA LYS A 133 -11.46 -6.17 -5.08
C LYS A 133 -10.53 -6.24 -6.29
N HIS A 134 -11.12 -6.16 -7.49
CA HIS A 134 -10.37 -6.24 -8.74
C HIS A 134 -9.60 -4.95 -9.03
N ALA A 135 -8.33 -5.11 -9.38
CA ALA A 135 -7.45 -4.09 -9.87
C ALA A 135 -7.91 -3.58 -11.25
N LYS A 136 -8.04 -2.29 -11.43
CA LYS A 136 -8.33 -1.72 -12.74
C LYS A 136 -7.90 -0.27 -12.87
N VAL A 137 -7.49 0.10 -14.09
CA VAL A 137 -7.38 1.49 -14.54
C VAL A 137 -8.59 1.75 -15.43
N GLY A 138 -9.55 2.53 -14.93
CA GLY A 138 -10.76 2.87 -15.67
C GLY A 138 -10.54 3.99 -16.69
N LYS A 139 -11.50 4.19 -17.62
CA LYS A 139 -11.52 5.34 -18.54
C LYS A 139 -11.59 6.67 -17.78
N ILE A 140 -12.19 6.67 -16.59
CA ILE A 140 -12.25 7.80 -15.68
C ILE A 140 -11.36 7.46 -14.49
N TRP A 141 -10.39 8.32 -14.18
CA TRP A 141 -9.47 8.14 -13.07
C TRP A 141 -10.20 8.27 -11.73
N THR A 142 -10.30 7.17 -11.00
CA THR A 142 -11.00 7.11 -9.70
C THR A 142 -10.33 6.12 -8.75
N THR A 143 -10.67 6.21 -7.47
CA THR A 143 -10.18 5.26 -6.45
C THR A 143 -10.77 3.84 -6.56
N SER A 144 -11.77 3.61 -7.43
CA SER A 144 -12.54 2.36 -7.41
C SER A 144 -11.71 1.11 -7.75
N GLY A 145 -10.72 1.24 -8.60
CA GLY A 145 -9.81 0.16 -8.98
C GLY A 145 -8.43 0.23 -8.33
N TRP A 146 -8.20 1.22 -7.46
CA TRP A 146 -6.94 1.41 -6.76
C TRP A 146 -6.81 0.44 -5.58
N CYS A 147 -5.71 -0.30 -5.51
CA CYS A 147 -5.43 -1.30 -4.48
C CYS A 147 -4.03 -1.05 -3.89
N HIS A 148 -3.90 -0.05 -3.00
CA HIS A 148 -2.60 0.32 -2.43
C HIS A 148 -1.82 -0.84 -1.81
N PRO A 149 -2.40 -1.74 -0.98
CA PRO A 149 -1.66 -2.87 -0.41
C PRO A 149 -1.15 -3.91 -1.42
N ALA A 150 -1.62 -3.84 -2.67
CA ALA A 150 -1.18 -4.70 -3.77
C ALA A 150 -0.31 -3.94 -4.80
N MET A 151 0.16 -2.73 -4.43
CA MET A 151 0.94 -1.87 -5.32
C MET A 151 2.44 -2.22 -5.29
N PHE A 152 3.02 -2.26 -6.50
CA PHE A 152 4.46 -2.22 -6.72
C PHE A 152 4.80 -1.07 -7.68
N SER A 153 5.91 -0.40 -7.42
CA SER A 153 6.36 0.75 -8.22
C SER A 153 7.86 0.69 -8.44
N LYS A 154 8.34 1.24 -9.56
CA LYS A 154 9.77 1.55 -9.65
C LYS A 154 10.17 2.45 -8.49
N ARG A 155 11.30 2.15 -7.87
CA ARG A 155 11.84 2.99 -6.79
C ARG A 155 12.01 4.45 -7.24
N THR A 156 12.46 4.65 -8.47
CA THR A 156 12.66 6.00 -9.05
C THR A 156 11.36 6.81 -9.10
N ILE A 157 10.22 6.17 -9.32
CA ILE A 157 8.90 6.82 -9.33
C ILE A 157 8.50 7.26 -7.92
N LEU A 158 8.71 6.42 -6.90
CA LEU A 158 8.42 6.80 -5.51
C LEU A 158 9.32 7.95 -5.03
N LEU A 159 10.56 8.03 -5.51
CA LEU A 159 11.46 9.14 -5.21
C LEU A 159 11.10 10.42 -5.98
N GLU A 160 10.63 10.29 -7.23
CA GLU A 160 10.17 11.42 -8.06
C GLU A 160 8.84 12.01 -7.54
N PHE A 161 7.96 11.15 -7.01
CA PHE A 161 6.63 11.52 -6.52
C PHE A 161 6.43 11.09 -5.05
N PRO A 162 7.19 11.62 -4.06
CA PRO A 162 7.00 11.21 -2.67
C PRO A 162 5.59 11.53 -2.18
N TYR A 163 5.09 10.77 -1.18
CA TYR A 163 3.80 11.05 -0.55
C TYR A 163 3.75 12.43 0.08
N ALA A 164 2.62 13.13 -0.05
CA ALA A 164 2.47 14.56 0.25
C ALA A 164 2.32 14.87 1.75
N LEU A 165 1.96 13.92 2.60
CA LEU A 165 1.74 14.05 4.06
C LEU A 165 0.58 15.00 4.42
N GLU A 166 -0.46 15.03 3.59
CA GLU A 166 -1.59 15.95 3.76
C GLU A 166 -2.81 15.27 4.41
N ASN A 167 -3.10 14.01 4.02
CA ASN A 167 -4.27 13.30 4.51
C ASN A 167 -4.22 11.78 4.23
N MET A 168 -5.28 11.06 4.66
CA MET A 168 -5.36 9.60 4.54
C MET A 168 -5.50 9.06 3.10
N TYR A 169 -5.54 9.90 2.08
CA TYR A 169 -5.61 9.53 0.66
C TYR A 169 -4.35 9.93 -0.12
N ASP A 170 -3.22 10.14 0.57
CA ASP A 170 -1.98 10.54 -0.10
C ASP A 170 -1.44 9.43 -1.02
N ASP A 171 -1.83 8.16 -0.81
CA ASP A 171 -1.60 7.06 -1.75
C ASP A 171 -2.32 7.28 -3.09
N PHE A 172 -3.58 7.73 -3.03
CA PHE A 172 -4.34 8.07 -4.23
C PHE A 172 -3.88 9.40 -4.85
N GLU A 173 -3.43 10.34 -4.04
CA GLU A 173 -2.79 11.58 -4.50
C GLU A 173 -1.50 11.29 -5.27
N PHE A 174 -0.63 10.42 -4.73
CA PHE A 174 0.54 9.90 -5.43
C PHE A 174 0.17 9.29 -6.78
N ALA A 175 -0.78 8.34 -6.79
CA ALA A 175 -1.23 7.69 -8.01
C ALA A 175 -1.82 8.69 -9.03
N THR A 176 -2.47 9.76 -8.56
CA THR A 176 -3.01 10.82 -9.42
C THR A 176 -1.89 11.64 -10.07
N ARG A 177 -0.83 12.00 -9.33
CA ARG A 177 0.33 12.68 -9.92
C ARG A 177 1.02 11.81 -10.97
N VAL A 178 1.24 10.55 -10.67
CA VAL A 178 1.83 9.57 -11.61
C VAL A 178 0.98 9.45 -12.88
N TYR A 179 -0.35 9.37 -12.74
CA TYR A 179 -1.29 9.33 -13.86
C TYR A 179 -1.22 10.58 -14.73
N LEU A 180 -1.24 11.76 -14.12
CA LEU A 180 -1.17 13.04 -14.82
C LEU A 180 0.18 13.26 -15.51
N ALA A 181 1.26 12.74 -14.95
CA ALA A 181 2.59 12.71 -15.55
C ALA A 181 2.71 11.69 -16.70
N LYS A 182 1.61 10.99 -17.05
CA LYS A 182 1.56 9.98 -18.13
C LYS A 182 2.59 8.85 -17.97
N LYS A 183 2.93 8.51 -16.74
CA LYS A 183 3.77 7.34 -16.45
C LYS A 183 3.01 6.06 -16.78
N LYS A 184 3.72 4.97 -17.04
CA LYS A 184 3.11 3.68 -17.39
C LYS A 184 2.49 3.00 -16.17
N ILE A 185 1.16 3.03 -16.09
CA ILE A 185 0.37 2.39 -15.04
C ILE A 185 -0.24 1.11 -15.59
N CYS A 186 -0.04 -0.01 -14.91
CA CYS A 186 -0.56 -1.33 -15.29
C CYS A 186 -1.34 -1.98 -14.16
N THR A 187 -2.20 -2.94 -14.49
CA THR A 187 -2.91 -3.77 -13.50
C THR A 187 -2.75 -5.24 -13.85
N LEU A 188 -2.56 -6.07 -12.82
CA LEU A 188 -2.46 -7.52 -12.92
C LEU A 188 -3.74 -8.14 -12.34
N ASP A 189 -4.44 -8.98 -13.13
CA ASP A 189 -5.66 -9.68 -12.69
C ASP A 189 -5.32 -10.96 -11.89
N GLU A 190 -4.52 -10.78 -10.84
CA GLU A 190 -4.11 -11.81 -9.89
C GLU A 190 -4.22 -11.24 -8.47
N VAL A 191 -4.59 -12.08 -7.49
CA VAL A 191 -4.56 -11.67 -6.08
C VAL A 191 -3.10 -11.55 -5.63
N ILE A 192 -2.74 -10.37 -5.15
CA ILE A 192 -1.37 -10.04 -4.70
C ILE A 192 -1.31 -9.93 -3.19
N SER A 193 -2.32 -9.30 -2.59
CA SER A 193 -2.32 -9.10 -1.14
C SER A 193 -3.70 -9.30 -0.53
N ASN A 194 -3.68 -9.49 0.77
CA ASN A 194 -4.83 -9.67 1.65
C ASN A 194 -4.96 -8.44 2.54
N PHE A 195 -6.15 -7.90 2.64
CA PHE A 195 -6.49 -6.71 3.40
C PHE A 195 -7.46 -7.05 4.54
N ASN A 196 -7.08 -6.69 5.76
CA ASN A 196 -7.93 -6.90 6.92
C ASN A 196 -8.91 -5.74 7.08
N PHE A 197 -10.22 -6.02 6.93
CA PHE A 197 -11.24 -4.98 7.02
C PHE A 197 -11.50 -4.61 8.49
N GLY A 198 -11.35 -3.33 8.84
CA GLY A 198 -11.58 -2.86 10.22
C GLY A 198 -10.71 -1.66 10.63
N GLY A 199 -9.84 -1.20 9.74
CA GLY A 199 -8.96 -0.05 9.98
C GLY A 199 -9.68 1.32 9.99
N MET A 200 -8.91 2.39 10.06
CA MET A 200 -9.40 3.79 10.18
C MET A 200 -10.39 4.22 9.08
N SER A 201 -10.31 3.61 7.89
CA SER A 201 -11.16 3.95 6.74
C SER A 201 -12.60 3.41 6.81
N THR A 202 -12.93 2.58 7.81
CA THR A 202 -14.20 1.83 7.87
C THR A 202 -15.20 2.35 8.90
N LYS A 203 -14.88 3.40 9.68
CA LYS A 203 -15.77 3.94 10.71
C LYS A 203 -17.04 4.52 10.11
N LYS A 204 -18.21 4.03 10.57
CA LYS A 204 -19.56 4.48 10.19
C LYS A 204 -19.95 5.73 10.98
N ASN A 205 -19.77 6.90 10.38
CA ASN A 205 -20.27 8.17 10.89
C ASN A 205 -20.48 9.12 9.71
N LEU A 206 -21.66 9.73 9.60
CA LEU A 206 -21.99 10.62 8.49
C LEU A 206 -20.99 11.81 8.38
N LYS A 207 -20.60 12.39 9.52
CA LYS A 207 -19.62 13.48 9.55
C LYS A 207 -18.27 13.04 8.99
N GLU A 208 -17.78 11.88 9.39
CA GLU A 208 -16.53 11.30 8.87
C GLU A 208 -16.67 10.90 7.40
N THR A 209 -17.85 10.43 6.97
CA THR A 209 -18.13 10.13 5.56
C THR A 209 -18.02 11.39 4.70
N MET A 210 -18.64 12.51 5.13
CA MET A 210 -18.53 13.79 4.43
C MET A 210 -17.08 14.31 4.40
N LYS A 211 -16.36 14.19 5.51
CA LYS A 211 -14.92 14.53 5.57
C LYS A 211 -14.11 13.73 4.57
N ARG A 212 -14.37 12.41 4.42
CA ARG A 212 -13.72 11.58 3.40
C ARG A 212 -14.05 12.04 1.97
N VAL A 213 -15.30 12.44 1.71
CA VAL A 213 -15.70 13.03 0.41
C VAL A 213 -14.87 14.27 0.11
N GLU A 214 -14.80 15.21 1.05
CA GLU A 214 -14.06 16.47 0.87
C GLU A 214 -12.55 16.23 0.70
N MET A 215 -11.93 15.39 1.53
CA MET A 215 -10.51 15.08 1.40
C MET A 215 -10.18 14.45 0.04
N SER A 216 -10.95 13.43 -0.36
CA SER A 216 -10.70 12.74 -1.63
C SER A 216 -11.05 13.60 -2.85
N TYR A 217 -12.09 14.47 -2.77
CA TYR A 217 -12.38 15.46 -3.80
C TYR A 217 -11.29 16.54 -3.86
N GLY A 218 -10.72 16.92 -2.71
CA GLY A 218 -9.61 17.86 -2.63
C GLY A 218 -8.45 17.50 -3.54
N ILE A 219 -8.15 16.20 -3.71
CA ILE A 219 -7.13 15.72 -4.65
C ILE A 219 -7.47 16.09 -6.09
N TYR A 220 -8.69 15.80 -6.55
CA TYR A 220 -9.11 16.17 -7.90
C TYR A 220 -9.09 17.67 -8.13
N LYS A 221 -9.54 18.45 -7.14
CA LYS A 221 -9.53 19.92 -7.19
C LYS A 221 -8.10 20.47 -7.25
N LYS A 222 -7.19 19.94 -6.42
CA LYS A 222 -5.77 20.33 -6.37
C LYS A 222 -5.10 20.19 -7.74
N HIS A 223 -5.48 19.15 -8.49
CA HIS A 223 -4.93 18.85 -9.81
C HIS A 223 -5.76 19.35 -10.99
N GLY A 224 -6.68 20.31 -10.75
CA GLY A 224 -7.47 20.95 -11.82
C GLY A 224 -8.48 20.03 -12.52
N MET A 225 -8.84 18.90 -11.90
CA MET A 225 -9.80 17.95 -12.46
C MET A 225 -11.26 18.45 -12.30
N SER A 226 -12.17 17.88 -13.08
CA SER A 226 -13.58 18.32 -13.15
C SER A 226 -14.27 18.32 -11.77
N ARG A 227 -15.11 19.36 -11.54
CA ARG A 227 -15.98 19.43 -10.34
C ARG A 227 -16.99 18.28 -10.25
N LEU A 228 -17.27 17.58 -11.34
CA LEU A 228 -18.14 16.40 -11.35
C LEU A 228 -17.60 15.25 -10.48
N TYR A 229 -16.30 15.21 -10.20
CA TYR A 229 -15.70 14.25 -9.28
C TYR A 229 -16.25 14.36 -7.86
N TRP A 230 -16.74 15.53 -7.42
CA TRP A 230 -17.41 15.65 -6.13
C TRP A 230 -18.64 14.73 -6.03
N PHE A 231 -19.51 14.79 -7.05
CA PHE A 231 -20.71 13.93 -7.09
C PHE A 231 -20.34 12.44 -7.13
N HIS A 232 -19.33 12.08 -7.91
CA HIS A 232 -18.82 10.71 -7.94
C HIS A 232 -18.32 10.26 -6.56
N ARG A 233 -17.52 11.07 -5.87
CA ARG A 233 -17.00 10.78 -4.53
C ARG A 233 -18.11 10.70 -3.50
N PHE A 234 -19.05 11.62 -3.54
CA PHE A 234 -20.23 11.60 -2.68
C PHE A 234 -21.03 10.30 -2.85
N ALA A 235 -21.38 9.93 -4.08
CA ALA A 235 -22.11 8.70 -4.37
C ALA A 235 -21.35 7.45 -3.87
N MET A 236 -20.05 7.36 -4.10
CA MET A 236 -19.20 6.24 -3.64
C MET A 236 -19.14 6.13 -2.12
N GLU A 237 -18.94 7.21 -1.40
CA GLU A 237 -18.84 7.20 0.07
C GLU A 237 -20.22 6.97 0.72
N MET A 238 -21.30 7.49 0.12
CA MET A 238 -22.67 7.21 0.59
C MET A 238 -23.05 5.76 0.33
N ALA A 239 -22.69 5.16 -0.81
CA ALA A 239 -22.90 3.74 -1.07
C ALA A 239 -22.17 2.87 -0.02
N LYS A 240 -20.93 3.17 0.32
CA LYS A 240 -20.21 2.50 1.40
C LYS A 240 -20.91 2.67 2.75
N PHE A 241 -21.40 3.87 3.06
CA PHE A 241 -22.09 4.16 4.32
C PHE A 241 -23.39 3.35 4.47
N VAL A 242 -24.14 3.15 3.38
CA VAL A 242 -25.42 2.39 3.39
C VAL A 242 -25.20 0.88 3.34
N LEU A 243 -24.21 0.40 2.56
CA LEU A 243 -24.00 -1.02 2.27
C LEU A 243 -23.01 -1.72 3.23
N SER A 244 -22.32 -0.98 4.07
CA SER A 244 -21.42 -1.52 5.09
C SER A 244 -22.12 -1.59 6.45
#